data_9de09b36ffd30f443633a1223b83bc8a
#
_entry.id   9de09b36ffd30f443633a1223b83bc8a
#
_cell.length_a   1.000
_cell.length_b   1.000
_cell.length_c   1.000
_cell.angle_alpha   90.00
_cell.angle_beta   90.00
_cell.angle_gamma   90.00
#
_symmetry.space_group_name_H-M   'P 1'
#
loop_
_entity.id
_entity.type
_entity.pdbx_description
1 polymer ?
#
loop_
_entity_poly.entity_id
_entity_poly.type
_entity_poly.pdbx_seq_one_letter_code
_entity_poly.pdbx_strand_id
1 'polypeptide(L)'
;MAFHEVPIESLEFNPFKKISKQWMLITAGDEKKSNTMTASWGGLGIMWGKNVAVTVLRPQRYTKEFIDQSESFTLSFYDDTFKKDLSYLGSVSGRDEDKIAKTRLTPTDANGIPFFEEAKIVLICKKLYSQPMDPAGFVDKSL
;
A
#
# COMPACT_ATOMS: atom_id res chain seq x y z
N MET A 1 14.03 -13.11 -6.45
CA MET A 1 12.74 -13.33 -7.14
C MET A 1 12.60 -12.37 -8.30
N ALA A 2 12.12 -12.85 -9.42
CA ALA A 2 11.95 -12.02 -10.60
C ALA A 2 10.48 -11.58 -10.72
N PHE A 3 10.28 -10.29 -10.82
CA PHE A 3 8.99 -9.71 -11.16
C PHE A 3 8.94 -9.41 -12.66
N HIS A 4 7.77 -9.53 -13.23
CA HIS A 4 7.54 -9.12 -14.61
C HIS A 4 6.19 -8.40 -14.69
N GLU A 5 6.11 -7.42 -15.56
CA GLU A 5 4.90 -6.62 -15.75
C GLU A 5 3.85 -7.43 -16.51
N VAL A 6 2.61 -7.34 -16.05
CA VAL A 6 1.48 -7.98 -16.70
C VAL A 6 0.36 -6.96 -16.89
N PRO A 7 -0.51 -7.13 -17.90
CA PRO A 7 -1.68 -6.28 -18.02
C PRO A 7 -2.56 -6.41 -16.77
N ILE A 8 -3.10 -5.30 -16.29
CA ILE A 8 -3.90 -5.33 -15.08
C ILE A 8 -5.16 -6.19 -15.25
N GLU A 9 -5.69 -6.26 -16.46
CA GLU A 9 -6.86 -7.07 -16.77
C GLU A 9 -6.59 -8.57 -16.63
N SER A 10 -5.32 -8.99 -16.58
CA SER A 10 -4.96 -10.39 -16.39
C SER A 10 -5.03 -10.83 -14.94
N LEU A 11 -5.15 -9.88 -14.01
CA LEU A 11 -5.23 -10.21 -12.59
C LEU A 11 -6.64 -10.68 -12.23
N GLU A 12 -6.71 -11.86 -11.62
CA GLU A 12 -7.97 -12.44 -11.19
C GLU A 12 -7.95 -12.64 -9.68
N PHE A 13 -8.69 -11.79 -8.98
CA PHE A 13 -8.88 -11.94 -7.53
C PHE A 13 -10.10 -11.14 -7.11
N ASN A 14 -10.62 -11.50 -5.96
CA ASN A 14 -11.72 -10.74 -5.36
C ASN A 14 -11.14 -9.62 -4.52
N PRO A 15 -11.26 -8.34 -4.93
CA PRO A 15 -10.67 -7.23 -4.19
C PRO A 15 -11.24 -7.07 -2.77
N PHE A 16 -12.48 -7.46 -2.56
CA PHE A 16 -13.07 -7.41 -1.21
C PHE A 16 -12.36 -8.34 -0.25
N LYS A 17 -12.03 -9.56 -0.69
CA LYS A 17 -11.23 -10.48 0.12
C LYS A 17 -9.77 -10.05 0.19
N LYS A 18 -9.22 -9.63 -0.93
CA LYS A 18 -7.81 -9.27 -1.03
C LYS A 18 -7.46 -8.14 -0.08
N ILE A 19 -8.27 -7.09 -0.07
CA ILE A 19 -8.02 -5.90 0.73
C ILE A 19 -8.50 -6.10 2.17
N SER A 20 -9.74 -6.55 2.36
CA SER A 20 -10.35 -6.61 3.70
C SER A 20 -9.82 -7.75 4.57
N LYS A 21 -9.54 -8.91 3.96
CA LYS A 21 -9.17 -10.12 4.72
C LYS A 21 -7.68 -10.44 4.65
N GLN A 22 -7.08 -10.29 3.49
CA GLN A 22 -5.67 -10.62 3.30
C GLN A 22 -4.74 -9.44 3.58
N TRP A 23 -5.27 -8.22 3.42
CA TRP A 23 -4.57 -6.95 3.63
C TRP A 23 -3.52 -6.68 2.55
N MET A 24 -3.00 -5.47 2.58
CA MET A 24 -1.95 -5.05 1.66
C MET A 24 -0.96 -4.17 2.41
N LEU A 25 0.21 -3.96 1.81
CA LEU A 25 1.14 -2.94 2.27
C LEU A 25 1.06 -1.75 1.33
N ILE A 26 0.99 -0.56 1.91
CA ILE A 26 1.18 0.70 1.20
C ILE A 26 2.61 1.13 1.48
N THR A 27 3.41 1.27 0.43
CA THR A 27 4.84 1.59 0.57
C THR A 27 5.18 2.81 -0.27
N ALA A 28 5.93 3.74 0.29
CA ALA A 28 6.36 4.95 -0.39
C ALA A 28 7.73 5.38 0.09
N GLY A 29 8.37 6.24 -0.69
CA GLY A 29 9.72 6.69 -0.46
C GLY A 29 10.56 6.50 -1.71
N ASP A 30 11.83 6.21 -1.51
CA ASP A 30 12.75 5.91 -2.60
C ASP A 30 13.64 4.73 -2.22
N GLU A 31 14.64 4.45 -3.05
CA GLU A 31 15.55 3.32 -2.83
C GLU A 31 16.45 3.50 -1.60
N LYS A 32 16.55 4.73 -1.08
CA LYS A 32 17.40 5.04 0.09
C LYS A 32 16.61 5.01 1.38
N LYS A 33 15.38 5.53 1.36
CA LYS A 33 14.54 5.59 2.53
C LYS A 33 13.09 5.40 2.14
N SER A 34 12.45 4.42 2.76
CA SER A 34 11.05 4.12 2.52
C SER A 34 10.35 3.78 3.83
N ASN A 35 9.04 3.83 3.79
CA ASN A 35 8.23 3.34 4.88
C ASN A 35 7.03 2.61 4.32
N THR A 36 6.46 1.73 5.13
CA THR A 36 5.33 0.91 4.73
C THR A 36 4.31 0.83 5.87
N MET A 37 3.08 0.59 5.51
CA MET A 37 2.02 0.36 6.49
C MET A 37 1.05 -0.68 5.96
N THR A 38 0.49 -1.45 6.88
CA THR A 38 -0.57 -2.40 6.55
C THR A 38 -1.89 -1.66 6.43
N ALA A 39 -2.64 -1.99 5.39
CA ALA A 39 -3.93 -1.38 5.12
C ALA A 39 -4.95 -2.44 4.71
N SER A 40 -6.22 -2.17 5.05
CA SER A 40 -7.34 -3.02 4.70
C SER A 40 -8.52 -2.21 4.15
N TRP A 41 -8.30 -0.96 3.80
CA TRP A 41 -9.31 -0.07 3.22
C TRP A 41 -8.85 0.42 1.86
N GLY A 42 -9.81 0.63 0.96
CA GLY A 42 -9.54 1.14 -0.37
C GLY A 42 -10.29 0.37 -1.42
N GLY A 43 -9.88 0.53 -2.66
CA GLY A 43 -10.55 -0.16 -3.76
C GLY A 43 -9.78 -0.06 -5.07
N LEU A 44 -10.23 -0.84 -6.03
CA LEU A 44 -9.68 -0.88 -7.39
C LEU A 44 -10.81 -0.67 -8.37
N GLY A 45 -10.57 0.13 -9.40
CA GLY A 45 -11.62 0.38 -10.38
C GLY A 45 -11.17 1.31 -11.49
N ILE A 46 -12.13 2.00 -12.08
CA ILE A 46 -11.90 2.88 -13.24
C ILE A 46 -12.30 4.30 -12.86
N MET A 47 -11.44 5.24 -13.16
CA MET A 47 -11.72 6.66 -13.03
C MET A 47 -10.97 7.41 -14.13
N TRP A 48 -11.61 8.39 -14.74
CA TRP A 48 -11.04 9.17 -15.85
C TRP A 48 -10.55 8.28 -17.00
N GLY A 49 -11.23 7.15 -17.24
CA GLY A 49 -10.81 6.20 -18.27
C GLY A 49 -9.52 5.45 -17.96
N LYS A 50 -9.09 5.46 -16.71
CA LYS A 50 -7.84 4.81 -16.29
C LYS A 50 -8.11 3.74 -15.23
N ASN A 51 -7.25 2.74 -15.20
CA ASN A 51 -7.22 1.77 -14.11
C ASN A 51 -6.63 2.46 -12.89
N VAL A 52 -7.40 2.55 -11.82
CA VAL A 52 -6.98 3.27 -10.61
C VAL A 52 -7.11 2.42 -9.36
N ALA A 53 -6.30 2.76 -8.38
CA ALA A 53 -6.45 2.28 -7.01
C ALA A 53 -6.81 3.48 -6.14
N VAL A 54 -7.71 3.26 -5.19
CA VAL A 54 -8.02 4.23 -4.15
C VAL A 54 -7.47 3.69 -2.85
N THR A 55 -6.66 4.49 -2.17
CA THR A 55 -6.12 4.11 -0.87
C THR A 55 -6.38 5.23 0.13
N VAL A 56 -6.54 4.85 1.39
CA VAL A 56 -6.91 5.76 2.46
C VAL A 56 -5.88 5.65 3.58
N LEU A 57 -5.32 6.76 3.99
CA LEU A 57 -4.33 6.78 5.06
C LEU A 57 -4.82 7.71 6.17
N ARG A 58 -4.73 7.23 7.40
CA ARG A 58 -4.99 8.09 8.56
C ARG A 58 -3.86 9.12 8.68
N PRO A 59 -4.19 10.38 9.06
CA PRO A 59 -3.18 11.46 9.11
C PRO A 59 -1.98 11.17 10.01
N GLN A 60 -2.16 10.37 11.06
CA GLN A 60 -1.10 10.06 12.02
C GLN A 60 -0.11 9.00 11.53
N ARG A 61 -0.41 8.27 10.43
CA ARG A 61 0.49 7.22 9.94
C ARG A 61 1.75 7.85 9.34
N TYR A 62 2.91 7.29 9.71
CA TYR A 62 4.20 7.79 9.22
C TYR A 62 4.32 7.66 7.69
N THR A 63 3.78 6.60 7.13
CA THR A 63 3.80 6.38 5.66
C THR A 63 3.16 7.54 4.90
N LYS A 64 2.18 8.24 5.51
CA LYS A 64 1.54 9.38 4.86
C LYS A 64 2.53 10.48 4.52
N GLU A 65 3.53 10.72 5.38
CA GLU A 65 4.57 11.72 5.08
C GLU A 65 5.36 11.35 3.84
N PHE A 66 5.63 10.05 3.67
CA PHE A 66 6.33 9.55 2.47
C PHE A 66 5.48 9.68 1.22
N ILE A 67 4.18 9.35 1.32
CA ILE A 67 3.25 9.47 0.20
C ILE A 67 3.09 10.93 -0.22
N ASP A 68 2.97 11.84 0.74
CA ASP A 68 2.79 13.26 0.44
C ASP A 68 4.00 13.84 -0.31
N GLN A 69 5.18 13.29 -0.10
CA GLN A 69 6.43 13.74 -0.73
C GLN A 69 6.78 12.98 -2.00
N SER A 70 6.03 11.93 -2.34
CA SER A 70 6.35 11.05 -3.46
C SER A 70 5.34 11.23 -4.60
N GLU A 71 5.82 11.04 -5.85
CA GLU A 71 4.93 11.02 -7.01
C GLU A 71 4.26 9.66 -7.18
N SER A 72 4.89 8.61 -6.65
CA SER A 72 4.44 7.23 -6.83
C SER A 72 4.52 6.47 -5.53
N PHE A 73 3.75 5.39 -5.45
CA PHE A 73 3.76 4.48 -4.31
C PHE A 73 3.37 3.10 -4.80
N THR A 74 3.49 2.10 -3.93
CA THR A 74 3.07 0.74 -4.27
C THR A 74 2.03 0.22 -3.30
N LEU A 75 1.15 -0.63 -3.84
CA LEU A 75 0.26 -1.49 -3.06
C LEU A 75 0.71 -2.91 -3.34
N SER A 76 1.01 -3.67 -2.31
CA SER A 76 1.53 -5.02 -2.49
C SER A 76 0.76 -6.01 -1.65
N PHE A 77 0.57 -7.19 -2.23
CA PHE A 77 -0.23 -8.28 -1.65
C PHE A 77 0.64 -9.51 -1.49
N TYR A 78 0.39 -10.26 -0.42
CA TYR A 78 1.22 -11.38 0.01
C TYR A 78 0.37 -12.61 0.24
N ASP A 79 0.98 -13.79 0.29
CA ASP A 79 0.25 -14.98 0.73
C ASP A 79 0.13 -14.98 2.26
N ASP A 80 -0.67 -15.91 2.77
CA ASP A 80 -1.00 -15.95 4.20
C ASP A 80 0.18 -16.23 5.11
N THR A 81 1.28 -16.76 4.57
CA THR A 81 2.49 -17.02 5.38
C THR A 81 3.14 -15.74 5.88
N PHE A 82 2.81 -14.59 5.29
CA PHE A 82 3.31 -13.29 5.72
C PHE A 82 2.33 -12.50 6.58
N LYS A 83 1.22 -13.10 6.99
CA LYS A 83 0.17 -12.40 7.76
C LYS A 83 0.71 -11.83 9.07
N LYS A 84 1.61 -12.52 9.74
CA LYS A 84 2.23 -12.04 10.97
C LYS A 84 3.10 -10.81 10.71
N ASP A 85 3.84 -10.80 9.61
CA ASP A 85 4.66 -9.66 9.24
C ASP A 85 3.78 -8.43 8.97
N LEU A 86 2.69 -8.61 8.23
CA LEU A 86 1.75 -7.53 7.97
C LEU A 86 1.09 -7.02 9.25
N SER A 87 0.72 -7.91 10.16
CA SER A 87 0.15 -7.54 11.45
C SER A 87 1.14 -6.70 12.26
N TYR A 88 2.38 -7.11 12.30
CA TYR A 88 3.43 -6.36 13.00
C TYR A 88 3.60 -4.96 12.40
N LEU A 89 3.72 -4.87 11.08
CA LEU A 89 3.88 -3.60 10.38
C LEU A 89 2.70 -2.65 10.58
N GLY A 90 1.52 -3.19 10.84
CA GLY A 90 0.33 -2.39 11.12
C GLY A 90 0.22 -1.94 12.57
N SER A 91 0.99 -2.54 13.48
CA SER A 91 0.89 -2.28 14.93
C SER A 91 1.94 -1.31 15.46
N VAL A 92 3.02 -1.04 14.71
CA VAL A 92 4.11 -0.16 15.14
C VAL A 92 4.37 0.92 14.10
N SER A 93 5.01 2.01 14.55
CA SER A 93 5.37 3.13 13.66
C SER A 93 6.82 3.07 13.26
N GLY A 94 7.10 3.35 11.99
CA GLY A 94 8.46 3.53 11.51
C GLY A 94 9.18 4.73 12.11
N ARG A 95 8.45 5.65 12.77
CA ARG A 95 9.05 6.74 13.54
C ARG A 95 9.79 6.23 14.76
N ASP A 96 9.26 5.17 15.38
CA ASP A 96 9.74 4.66 16.65
C ASP A 96 10.81 3.59 16.50
N GLU A 97 10.82 2.89 15.38
CA GLU A 97 11.76 1.80 15.13
C GLU A 97 11.87 1.49 13.64
N ASP A 98 12.96 0.81 13.27
CA ASP A 98 13.10 0.24 11.94
C ASP A 98 12.29 -1.06 11.88
N LYS A 99 10.98 -0.91 11.67
CA LYS A 99 10.05 -2.04 11.72
C LYS A 99 10.22 -3.01 10.56
N ILE A 100 10.66 -2.52 9.41
CA ILE A 100 10.88 -3.38 8.24
C ILE A 100 11.97 -4.40 8.54
N ALA A 101 13.05 -3.99 9.19
CA ALA A 101 14.16 -4.87 9.54
C ALA A 101 13.77 -6.00 10.50
N LYS A 102 12.65 -5.85 11.19
CA LYS A 102 12.14 -6.88 12.11
C LYS A 102 11.19 -7.86 11.46
N THR A 103 11.01 -7.76 10.16
CA THR A 103 10.17 -8.68 9.38
C THR A 103 11.04 -9.54 8.45
N ARG A 104 10.41 -10.53 7.81
CA ARG A 104 11.06 -11.36 6.80
C ARG A 104 11.05 -10.71 5.41
N LEU A 105 10.61 -9.45 5.31
CA LEU A 105 10.47 -8.76 4.04
C LEU A 105 11.80 -8.16 3.61
N THR A 106 12.09 -8.27 2.33
CA THR A 106 13.34 -7.78 1.71
C THR A 106 13.01 -6.56 0.85
N PRO A 107 13.47 -5.35 1.22
CA PRO A 107 13.24 -4.16 0.42
C PRO A 107 13.85 -4.27 -0.97
N THR A 108 13.12 -3.81 -1.96
CA THR A 108 13.59 -3.67 -3.33
C THR A 108 12.89 -2.46 -3.96
N ASP A 109 13.15 -2.20 -5.24
CA ASP A 109 12.51 -1.09 -5.94
C ASP A 109 12.41 -1.36 -7.43
N ALA A 110 11.51 -0.64 -8.08
CA ALA A 110 11.41 -0.55 -9.52
C ALA A 110 11.59 0.93 -9.89
N ASN A 111 12.74 1.27 -10.47
CA ASN A 111 13.07 2.66 -10.83
C ASN A 111 12.92 3.62 -9.65
N GLY A 112 13.34 3.20 -8.47
CA GLY A 112 13.29 4.00 -7.26
C GLY A 112 11.96 3.93 -6.50
N ILE A 113 10.96 3.21 -7.01
CA ILE A 113 9.66 3.06 -6.34
C ILE A 113 9.71 1.80 -5.47
N PRO A 114 9.63 1.94 -4.13
CA PRO A 114 9.93 0.83 -3.22
C PRO A 114 8.80 -0.18 -3.06
N PHE A 115 9.17 -1.43 -2.91
CA PHE A 115 8.28 -2.53 -2.52
C PHE A 115 9.13 -3.67 -1.93
N PHE A 116 8.57 -4.87 -1.79
CA PHE A 116 9.27 -6.00 -1.17
C PHE A 116 9.27 -7.23 -2.08
N GLU A 117 10.40 -7.95 -2.09
CA GLU A 117 10.59 -9.10 -2.97
C GLU A 117 9.60 -10.23 -2.74
N GLU A 118 9.07 -10.37 -1.53
CA GLU A 118 8.16 -11.45 -1.16
C GLU A 118 6.71 -11.25 -1.62
N ALA A 119 6.40 -10.10 -2.19
CA ALA A 119 5.06 -9.83 -2.67
C ALA A 119 4.65 -10.75 -3.82
N LYS A 120 3.39 -11.16 -3.84
CA LYS A 120 2.80 -11.93 -4.95
C LYS A 120 2.36 -11.01 -6.07
N ILE A 121 1.80 -9.86 -5.72
CA ILE A 121 1.31 -8.86 -6.66
C ILE A 121 1.75 -7.50 -6.13
N VAL A 122 2.31 -6.70 -7.02
CA VAL A 122 2.67 -5.31 -6.72
C VAL A 122 1.98 -4.41 -7.73
N LEU A 123 1.19 -3.48 -7.23
CA LEU A 123 0.61 -2.42 -8.04
C LEU A 123 1.48 -1.17 -7.87
N ILE A 124 2.13 -0.76 -8.94
CA ILE A 124 2.92 0.47 -8.94
C ILE A 124 1.98 1.60 -9.35
N CYS A 125 1.76 2.54 -8.46
CA CYS A 125 0.75 3.57 -8.63
C CYS A 125 1.39 4.94 -8.74
N LYS A 126 0.97 5.72 -9.73
CA LYS A 126 1.29 7.14 -9.81
C LYS A 126 0.17 7.91 -9.10
N LYS A 127 0.54 8.84 -8.25
CA LYS A 127 -0.43 9.64 -7.52
C LYS A 127 -1.11 10.62 -8.48
N LEU A 128 -2.43 10.49 -8.65
CA LEU A 128 -3.20 11.32 -9.56
C LEU A 128 -4.01 12.39 -8.82
N TYR A 129 -4.46 12.08 -7.62
CA TYR A 129 -5.34 12.95 -6.87
C TYR A 129 -5.22 12.62 -5.39
N SER A 130 -5.23 13.64 -4.56
CA SER A 130 -5.16 13.48 -3.11
C SER A 130 -5.92 14.61 -2.44
N GLN A 131 -6.75 14.27 -1.46
CA GLN A 131 -7.41 15.27 -0.63
C GLN A 131 -7.73 14.69 0.74
N PRO A 132 -7.79 15.54 1.78
CA PRO A 132 -8.31 15.13 3.07
C PRO A 132 -9.79 14.77 2.97
N MET A 133 -10.21 13.75 3.71
CA MET A 133 -11.62 13.42 3.81
C MET A 133 -12.31 14.41 4.73
N ASP A 134 -13.30 15.13 4.22
CA ASP A 134 -13.99 16.18 4.97
C ASP A 134 -15.01 15.53 5.93
N PRO A 135 -14.88 15.76 7.24
CA PRO A 135 -15.85 15.24 8.20
C PRO A 135 -17.31 15.64 7.90
N ALA A 136 -17.50 16.82 7.30
CA ALA A 136 -18.84 17.28 6.94
C ALA A 136 -19.49 16.44 5.83
N GLY A 137 -18.70 15.66 5.09
CA GLY A 137 -19.20 14.82 4.02
C GLY A 137 -19.80 13.50 4.48
N PHE A 138 -19.64 13.15 5.75
CA PHE A 138 -20.20 11.88 6.25
C PHE A 138 -21.72 11.96 6.39
N VAL A 139 -22.40 11.13 5.64
CA VAL A 139 -23.86 10.96 5.77
C VAL A 139 -24.16 10.08 6.98
N ASP A 140 -23.39 9.01 7.14
CA ASP A 140 -23.43 8.17 8.35
C ASP A 140 -22.48 8.76 9.38
N LYS A 141 -23.02 9.39 10.39
CA LYS A 141 -22.25 10.11 11.41
C LYS A 141 -21.55 9.19 12.40
N SER A 142 -21.80 7.89 12.35
CA SER A 142 -21.15 6.91 13.22
C SER A 142 -19.75 6.51 12.74
N LEU A 143 -19.41 6.85 11.51
CA LEU A 143 -18.12 6.50 10.91
C LEU A 143 -16.97 7.40 11.37
#